data_6ae4cdceb8ddd20b83e304f57f17596f
#
_entry.id   6ae4cdceb8ddd20b83e304f57f17596f
#
_cell.length_a   1.000
_cell.length_b   1.000
_cell.length_c   1.000
_cell.angle_alpha   90.00
_cell.angle_beta   90.00
_cell.angle_gamma   90.00
#
_symmetry.space_group_name_H-M   'P 1'
#
loop_
_entity.id
_entity.type
_entity.pdbx_description
1 polymer ?
#
loop_
_entity_poly.entity_id
_entity_poly.type
_entity_poly.pdbx_seq_one_letter_code
_entity_poly.pdbx_strand_id
1 'polypeptide(L)'
;MKLRHSILGLLLCGSLVVSNLQAAPAQPKQELAAGSALLIDLKTGQELYSSNPDLRLPVASVTKLMTAMVVLDAKLPLDEVLPITIRDTHEMQGVFSRVRIGSEITRREMLHLALMSSENRAAASLAHHYPGGHGAFVAAMNAKAKALGMRNSHFVEPTGLSELNVATARDLALMVKAANQYALIHQFSTDSEATVAFRKPNYTLGFRNTNALVRKADWNINLSKTGFTNAAGRCLVMATTIANRPVAFVVLGAFGKYTHMADANRLKRWMETGKVTPVPAAALSYKQQKLAEWSLQAAQ
;
A
#
# COMPACT_ATOMS: atom_id res chain seq x y z
N MET A 1 4.59 -90.19 35.02
CA MET A 1 3.58 -89.16 35.32
C MET A 1 4.05 -87.85 34.66
N LYS A 2 3.50 -87.52 33.49
CA LYS A 2 3.92 -86.37 32.71
C LYS A 2 2.79 -85.34 32.72
N LEU A 3 3.02 -84.17 33.30
CA LEU A 3 2.09 -83.06 33.36
C LEU A 3 2.23 -82.25 32.05
N ARG A 4 1.13 -82.09 31.28
CA ARG A 4 1.04 -81.21 30.09
C ARG A 4 0.47 -79.87 30.53
N HIS A 5 1.23 -78.81 30.32
CA HIS A 5 0.78 -77.42 30.47
C HIS A 5 0.23 -76.95 29.13
N SER A 6 -1.06 -76.62 29.04
CA SER A 6 -1.69 -75.95 27.93
C SER A 6 -1.55 -74.41 28.11
N ILE A 7 -0.90 -73.76 27.19
CA ILE A 7 -0.81 -72.31 27.10
C ILE A 7 -1.94 -71.82 26.20
N LEU A 8 -2.89 -71.05 26.79
CA LEU A 8 -4.01 -70.44 26.08
C LEU A 8 -3.54 -69.04 25.61
N GLY A 9 -3.29 -68.90 24.31
CA GLY A 9 -2.91 -67.62 23.71
C GLY A 9 -4.13 -66.72 23.50
N LEU A 10 -4.14 -65.54 24.15
CA LEU A 10 -5.18 -64.51 23.97
C LEU A 10 -4.78 -63.62 22.79
N LEU A 11 -5.48 -63.75 21.66
CA LEU A 11 -5.32 -62.80 20.51
C LEU A 11 -6.12 -61.52 20.81
N LEU A 12 -5.44 -60.41 21.14
CA LEU A 12 -6.02 -59.09 21.15
C LEU A 12 -6.10 -58.56 19.67
N CYS A 13 -7.30 -58.56 19.10
CA CYS A 13 -7.60 -57.80 17.87
C CYS A 13 -7.70 -56.31 18.24
N GLY A 14 -6.63 -55.57 18.03
CA GLY A 14 -6.63 -54.10 18.09
C GLY A 14 -7.31 -53.52 16.82
N SER A 15 -8.54 -53.02 16.95
CA SER A 15 -9.23 -52.29 15.90
C SER A 15 -8.58 -50.92 15.75
N LEU A 16 -7.79 -50.73 14.69
CA LEU A 16 -7.30 -49.39 14.25
C LEU A 16 -8.49 -48.56 13.77
N VAL A 17 -8.98 -47.65 14.61
CA VAL A 17 -9.92 -46.62 14.19
C VAL A 17 -9.13 -45.59 13.36
N VAL A 18 -9.17 -45.72 12.05
CA VAL A 18 -8.66 -44.68 11.12
C VAL A 18 -9.65 -43.51 11.18
N SER A 19 -9.36 -42.48 11.96
CA SER A 19 -10.11 -41.24 11.94
C SER A 19 -9.85 -40.54 10.62
N ASN A 20 -10.83 -40.62 9.69
CA ASN A 20 -10.83 -39.76 8.49
C ASN A 20 -10.94 -38.29 8.94
N LEU A 21 -9.81 -37.58 9.03
CA LEU A 21 -9.81 -36.13 9.08
C LEU A 21 -10.33 -35.63 7.71
N GLN A 22 -11.62 -35.42 7.65
CA GLN A 22 -12.24 -34.75 6.52
C GLN A 22 -11.76 -33.28 6.56
N ALA A 23 -10.89 -32.91 5.61
CA ALA A 23 -10.47 -31.51 5.48
C ALA A 23 -11.72 -30.64 5.34
N ALA A 24 -11.87 -29.66 6.21
CA ALA A 24 -12.97 -28.69 6.11
C ALA A 24 -12.97 -28.10 4.69
N PRO A 25 -14.15 -27.92 4.06
CA PRO A 25 -14.22 -27.36 2.70
C PRO A 25 -13.50 -26.02 2.69
N ALA A 26 -12.57 -25.86 1.75
CA ALA A 26 -11.81 -24.62 1.58
C ALA A 26 -12.78 -23.46 1.42
N GLN A 27 -12.66 -22.44 2.24
CA GLN A 27 -13.50 -21.23 2.13
C GLN A 27 -13.34 -20.62 0.73
N PRO A 28 -14.44 -20.23 0.06
CA PRO A 28 -14.36 -19.60 -1.26
C PRO A 28 -13.51 -18.34 -1.19
N LYS A 29 -12.51 -18.22 -2.08
CA LYS A 29 -11.59 -17.08 -2.12
C LYS A 29 -12.34 -15.83 -2.59
N GLN A 30 -12.18 -14.72 -1.86
CA GLN A 30 -12.73 -13.42 -2.27
C GLN A 30 -12.05 -12.96 -3.57
N GLU A 31 -12.84 -12.66 -4.61
CA GLU A 31 -12.34 -11.98 -5.81
C GLU A 31 -12.27 -10.47 -5.59
N LEU A 32 -11.24 -9.82 -6.17
CA LEU A 32 -11.04 -8.37 -6.12
C LEU A 32 -11.05 -7.77 -7.52
N ALA A 33 -11.41 -6.50 -7.60
CA ALA A 33 -11.35 -5.71 -8.82
C ALA A 33 -9.92 -5.30 -9.19
N ALA A 34 -9.03 -5.25 -8.21
CA ALA A 34 -7.61 -4.93 -8.40
C ALA A 34 -6.89 -6.01 -9.23
N GLY A 35 -5.96 -5.58 -10.09
CA GLY A 35 -5.11 -6.48 -10.88
C GLY A 35 -4.08 -7.23 -10.02
N SER A 36 -3.55 -6.56 -9.00
CA SER A 36 -2.63 -7.15 -8.02
C SER A 36 -3.07 -6.80 -6.60
N ALA A 37 -2.98 -7.76 -5.67
CA ALA A 37 -3.36 -7.57 -4.28
C ALA A 37 -2.56 -8.47 -3.34
N LEU A 38 -2.32 -7.95 -2.12
CA LEU A 38 -1.68 -8.69 -1.04
C LEU A 38 -2.19 -8.23 0.32
N LEU A 39 -2.46 -9.17 1.23
CA LEU A 39 -2.75 -8.93 2.63
C LEU A 39 -1.81 -9.78 3.48
N ILE A 40 -0.98 -9.13 4.30
CA ILE A 40 0.00 -9.79 5.17
C ILE A 40 -0.28 -9.44 6.63
N ASP A 41 -0.25 -10.42 7.51
CA ASP A 41 -0.22 -10.20 8.95
C ASP A 41 1.13 -9.56 9.35
N LEU A 42 1.08 -8.36 9.93
CA LEU A 42 2.28 -7.59 10.28
C LEU A 42 3.06 -8.18 11.46
N LYS A 43 2.44 -9.02 12.30
CA LYS A 43 3.11 -9.68 13.43
C LYS A 43 3.86 -10.94 12.98
N THR A 44 3.19 -11.77 12.18
CA THR A 44 3.71 -13.10 11.81
C THR A 44 4.39 -13.13 10.45
N GLY A 45 4.11 -12.15 9.58
CA GLY A 45 4.50 -12.16 8.17
C GLY A 45 3.67 -13.11 7.30
N GLN A 46 2.65 -13.76 7.88
CA GLN A 46 1.79 -14.70 7.15
C GLN A 46 1.01 -13.97 6.05
N GLU A 47 1.04 -14.54 4.85
CA GLU A 47 0.19 -14.12 3.74
C GLU A 47 -1.23 -14.62 3.99
N LEU A 48 -2.17 -13.69 4.18
CA LEU A 48 -3.58 -13.97 4.46
C LEU A 48 -4.43 -14.00 3.18
N TYR A 49 -4.02 -13.23 2.19
CA TYR A 49 -4.63 -13.14 0.87
C TYR A 49 -3.60 -12.69 -0.16
N SER A 50 -3.62 -13.28 -1.35
CA SER A 50 -2.83 -12.82 -2.49
C SER A 50 -3.54 -13.04 -3.83
N SER A 51 -3.27 -12.13 -4.77
CA SER A 51 -3.65 -12.23 -6.19
C SER A 51 -2.61 -11.48 -7.00
N ASN A 52 -1.85 -12.19 -7.86
CA ASN A 52 -0.76 -11.62 -8.65
C ASN A 52 0.21 -10.73 -7.85
N PRO A 53 0.68 -11.14 -6.63
CA PRO A 53 1.40 -10.27 -5.71
C PRO A 53 2.78 -9.84 -6.22
N ASP A 54 3.34 -10.55 -7.19
CA ASP A 54 4.68 -10.35 -7.75
C ASP A 54 4.64 -9.63 -9.12
N LEU A 55 3.44 -9.24 -9.58
CA LEU A 55 3.30 -8.45 -10.80
C LEU A 55 3.82 -7.03 -10.57
N ARG A 56 4.79 -6.62 -11.39
CA ARG A 56 5.44 -5.30 -11.32
C ARG A 56 4.57 -4.27 -12.06
N LEU A 57 4.05 -3.29 -11.34
CA LEU A 57 3.09 -2.31 -11.85
C LEU A 57 3.52 -0.89 -11.50
N PRO A 58 3.09 0.12 -12.28
CA PRO A 58 3.13 1.51 -11.85
C PRO A 58 2.32 1.69 -10.55
N VAL A 59 2.86 2.46 -9.60
CA VAL A 59 2.28 2.57 -8.26
C VAL A 59 1.65 3.92 -7.96
N ALA A 60 1.71 4.84 -8.92
CA ALA A 60 1.19 6.19 -8.77
C ALA A 60 1.64 6.83 -7.44
N SER A 61 0.80 7.64 -6.83
CA SER A 61 1.11 8.37 -5.59
C SER A 61 1.34 7.51 -4.34
N VAL A 62 1.29 6.16 -4.42
CA VAL A 62 1.81 5.30 -3.36
C VAL A 62 3.31 5.55 -3.16
N THR A 63 4.03 5.97 -4.20
CA THR A 63 5.41 6.50 -4.16
C THR A 63 5.66 7.46 -2.99
N LYS A 64 4.67 8.29 -2.63
CA LYS A 64 4.84 9.31 -1.57
C LYS A 64 5.06 8.73 -0.17
N LEU A 65 4.80 7.44 0.07
CA LEU A 65 5.26 6.77 1.29
C LEU A 65 6.78 6.63 1.31
N MET A 66 7.39 6.25 0.18
CA MET A 66 8.85 6.20 0.04
C MET A 66 9.44 7.60 0.20
N THR A 67 8.85 8.60 -0.46
CA THR A 67 9.22 10.01 -0.31
C THR A 67 9.21 10.44 1.16
N ALA A 68 8.16 10.12 1.90
CA ALA A 68 8.03 10.47 3.30
C ALA A 68 9.11 9.82 4.19
N MET A 69 9.40 8.53 3.97
CA MET A 69 10.46 7.83 4.71
C MET A 69 11.83 8.48 4.47
N VAL A 70 12.17 8.79 3.21
CA VAL A 70 13.45 9.44 2.86
C VAL A 70 13.56 10.82 3.49
N VAL A 71 12.49 11.61 3.48
CA VAL A 71 12.47 12.95 4.14
C VAL A 71 12.71 12.82 5.64
N LEU A 72 12.06 11.87 6.30
CA LEU A 72 12.18 11.67 7.74
C LEU A 72 13.55 11.10 8.14
N ASP A 73 14.10 10.18 7.33
CA ASP A 73 15.43 9.61 7.55
C ASP A 73 16.54 10.65 7.44
N ALA A 74 16.34 11.69 6.64
CA ALA A 74 17.30 12.79 6.50
C ALA A 74 17.42 13.67 7.76
N LYS A 75 16.45 13.58 8.70
CA LYS A 75 16.43 14.32 9.97
C LYS A 75 16.62 15.83 9.82
N LEU A 76 16.22 16.39 8.70
CA LEU A 76 16.26 17.83 8.46
C LEU A 76 15.20 18.56 9.32
N PRO A 77 15.42 19.84 9.69
CA PRO A 77 14.46 20.60 10.48
C PRO A 77 13.08 20.62 9.82
N LEU A 78 12.07 20.08 10.51
CA LEU A 78 10.70 20.00 9.98
C LEU A 78 10.01 21.37 9.96
N ASP A 79 10.43 22.30 10.82
CA ASP A 79 9.85 23.62 10.92
C ASP A 79 10.54 24.65 9.99
N GLU A 80 11.53 24.22 9.21
CA GLU A 80 12.15 25.03 8.17
C GLU A 80 11.11 25.38 7.09
N VAL A 81 10.99 26.70 6.83
CA VAL A 81 10.09 27.26 5.83
C VAL A 81 10.76 27.25 4.48
N LEU A 82 10.11 26.62 3.49
CA LEU A 82 10.68 26.35 2.19
C LEU A 82 9.71 26.77 1.07
N PRO A 83 10.21 27.27 -0.07
CA PRO A 83 9.39 27.60 -1.22
C PRO A 83 8.91 26.34 -1.93
N ILE A 84 7.67 26.39 -2.42
CA ILE A 84 7.10 25.37 -3.31
C ILE A 84 7.75 25.49 -4.69
N THR A 85 8.33 24.40 -5.18
CA THR A 85 8.97 24.32 -6.51
C THR A 85 8.69 22.98 -7.19
N ILE A 86 8.70 22.99 -8.51
CA ILE A 86 8.56 21.78 -9.34
C ILE A 86 9.70 21.65 -10.36
N ARG A 87 10.68 22.54 -10.26
CA ARG A 87 11.72 22.77 -11.27
C ARG A 87 12.43 21.49 -11.73
N ASP A 88 12.70 20.58 -10.78
CA ASP A 88 13.49 19.39 -11.05
C ASP A 88 12.63 18.12 -11.27
N THR A 89 11.29 18.26 -11.29
CA THR A 89 10.35 17.14 -11.51
C THR A 89 9.57 17.40 -12.79
N HIS A 90 10.06 16.86 -13.91
CA HIS A 90 9.49 17.08 -15.25
C HIS A 90 8.03 16.62 -15.35
N GLU A 91 7.68 15.56 -14.66
CA GLU A 91 6.32 14.98 -14.60
C GLU A 91 5.29 15.96 -14.02
N MET A 92 5.75 17.02 -13.36
CA MET A 92 4.87 18.07 -12.84
C MET A 92 4.45 19.10 -13.88
N GLN A 93 5.02 19.09 -15.09
CA GLN A 93 4.66 20.03 -16.14
C GLN A 93 3.20 19.81 -16.56
N GLY A 94 2.40 20.88 -16.54
CA GLY A 94 0.98 20.82 -16.86
C GLY A 94 0.07 20.21 -15.78
N VAL A 95 0.60 19.73 -14.67
CA VAL A 95 -0.20 19.17 -13.58
C VAL A 95 -0.87 20.29 -12.79
N PHE A 96 -2.20 20.25 -12.72
CA PHE A 96 -2.96 21.23 -11.94
C PHE A 96 -2.76 21.02 -10.43
N SER A 97 -2.57 22.11 -9.71
CA SER A 97 -2.64 22.17 -8.26
C SER A 97 -3.11 23.55 -7.80
N ARG A 98 -3.84 23.60 -6.68
CA ARG A 98 -4.25 24.85 -6.02
C ARG A 98 -3.09 25.51 -5.25
N VAL A 99 -2.05 24.76 -4.92
CA VAL A 99 -0.84 25.26 -4.27
C VAL A 99 -0.02 26.05 -5.28
N ARG A 100 0.29 27.31 -4.97
CA ARG A 100 1.01 28.19 -5.89
C ARG A 100 2.52 27.93 -5.82
N ILE A 101 3.16 27.89 -6.99
CA ILE A 101 4.62 27.82 -7.09
C ILE A 101 5.22 29.09 -6.50
N GLY A 102 6.31 28.96 -5.72
CA GLY A 102 6.97 30.08 -5.02
C GLY A 102 6.33 30.45 -3.68
N SER A 103 5.10 29.96 -3.36
CA SER A 103 4.57 30.12 -2.00
C SER A 103 5.34 29.27 -1.00
N GLU A 104 5.36 29.68 0.26
CA GLU A 104 6.18 29.06 1.30
C GLU A 104 5.32 28.39 2.37
N ILE A 105 5.72 27.21 2.79
CA ILE A 105 5.22 26.47 3.98
C ILE A 105 6.38 25.71 4.63
N THR A 106 6.17 25.17 5.82
CA THR A 106 7.17 24.35 6.50
C THR A 106 7.37 23.00 5.81
N ARG A 107 8.55 22.37 5.97
CA ARG A 107 8.82 21.00 5.52
C ARG A 107 7.79 20.02 6.11
N ARG A 108 7.37 20.22 7.35
CA ARG A 108 6.31 19.47 8.04
C ARG A 108 4.99 19.54 7.29
N GLU A 109 4.57 20.75 6.92
CA GLU A 109 3.33 20.96 6.16
C GLU A 109 3.40 20.36 4.75
N MET A 110 4.55 20.46 4.07
CA MET A 110 4.76 19.78 2.79
C MET A 110 4.60 18.26 2.93
N LEU A 111 5.21 17.67 3.96
CA LEU A 111 5.12 16.23 4.23
C LEU A 111 3.67 15.80 4.54
N HIS A 112 2.97 16.59 5.37
CA HIS A 112 1.58 16.37 5.70
C HIS A 112 0.69 16.40 4.45
N LEU A 113 0.83 17.42 3.61
CA LEU A 113 0.05 17.53 2.36
C LEU A 113 0.36 16.41 1.36
N ALA A 114 1.61 16.00 1.24
CA ALA A 114 2.02 14.90 0.38
C ALA A 114 1.39 13.56 0.80
N LEU A 115 1.28 13.31 2.10
CA LEU A 115 0.71 12.06 2.63
C LEU A 115 -0.83 12.08 2.64
N MET A 116 -1.45 13.09 3.25
CA MET A 116 -2.89 13.18 3.47
C MET A 116 -3.66 13.44 2.17
N SER A 117 -3.32 14.54 1.49
CA SER A 117 -4.04 14.99 0.29
C SER A 117 -3.36 14.60 -1.02
N SER A 118 -2.24 13.89 -0.92
CA SER A 118 -1.46 13.46 -2.10
C SER A 118 -0.94 14.63 -2.95
N GLU A 119 -0.64 15.79 -2.31
CA GLU A 119 -0.22 17.01 -3.00
C GLU A 119 1.13 16.80 -3.71
N ASN A 120 1.11 16.93 -5.05
CA ASN A 120 2.26 16.62 -5.88
C ASN A 120 3.35 17.72 -5.78
N ARG A 121 2.97 19.01 -5.73
CA ARG A 121 3.94 20.10 -5.61
C ARG A 121 4.69 20.06 -4.29
N ALA A 122 4.01 19.64 -3.22
CA ALA A 122 4.65 19.41 -1.92
C ALA A 122 5.68 18.28 -2.00
N ALA A 123 5.34 17.14 -2.61
CA ALA A 123 6.27 16.02 -2.76
C ALA A 123 7.49 16.38 -3.63
N ALA A 124 7.27 17.08 -4.75
CA ALA A 124 8.35 17.58 -5.62
C ALA A 124 9.28 18.53 -4.87
N SER A 125 8.71 19.46 -4.09
CA SER A 125 9.49 20.42 -3.29
C SER A 125 10.33 19.76 -2.21
N LEU A 126 9.81 18.71 -1.55
CA LEU A 126 10.56 17.95 -0.56
C LEU A 126 11.82 17.33 -1.17
N ALA A 127 11.74 16.79 -2.37
CA ALA A 127 12.89 16.22 -3.07
C ALA A 127 13.87 17.30 -3.55
N HIS A 128 13.36 18.44 -4.05
CA HIS A 128 14.19 19.57 -4.44
C HIS A 128 15.04 20.10 -3.27
N HIS A 129 14.45 20.20 -2.08
CA HIS A 129 15.12 20.70 -0.87
C HIS A 129 15.85 19.64 -0.06
N TYR A 130 16.07 18.47 -0.64
CA TYR A 130 16.91 17.42 -0.05
C TYR A 130 18.40 17.76 -0.24
N PRO A 131 19.30 17.39 0.68
CA PRO A 131 20.73 17.55 0.49
C PRO A 131 21.21 16.88 -0.79
N GLY A 132 21.80 17.64 -1.71
CA GLY A 132 22.16 17.19 -3.05
C GLY A 132 21.03 17.23 -4.08
N GLY A 133 19.85 17.74 -3.71
CA GLY A 133 18.72 17.99 -4.59
C GLY A 133 17.98 16.73 -5.07
N HIS A 134 17.18 16.89 -6.12
CA HIS A 134 16.29 15.85 -6.67
C HIS A 134 17.00 14.54 -7.01
N GLY A 135 18.16 14.61 -7.69
CA GLY A 135 18.90 13.39 -8.08
C GLY A 135 19.37 12.59 -6.87
N ALA A 136 19.90 13.26 -5.83
CA ALA A 136 20.30 12.60 -4.59
C ALA A 136 19.08 12.03 -3.83
N PHE A 137 17.93 12.71 -3.89
CA PHE A 137 16.71 12.22 -3.31
C PHE A 137 16.21 10.92 -3.96
N VAL A 138 16.18 10.87 -5.29
CA VAL A 138 15.80 9.66 -6.06
C VAL A 138 16.77 8.51 -5.78
N ALA A 139 18.08 8.79 -5.71
CA ALA A 139 19.07 7.79 -5.31
C ALA A 139 18.78 7.25 -3.90
N ALA A 140 18.43 8.12 -2.94
CA ALA A 140 18.05 7.72 -1.59
C ALA A 140 16.76 6.89 -1.54
N MET A 141 15.75 7.20 -2.39
CA MET A 141 14.54 6.38 -2.52
C MET A 141 14.89 4.94 -2.94
N ASN A 142 15.72 4.76 -3.96
CA ASN A 142 16.12 3.44 -4.44
C ASN A 142 17.07 2.72 -3.47
N ALA A 143 17.95 3.44 -2.78
CA ALA A 143 18.77 2.87 -1.71
C ALA A 143 17.90 2.37 -0.55
N LYS A 144 16.88 3.12 -0.15
CA LYS A 144 15.91 2.72 0.86
C LYS A 144 15.10 1.49 0.41
N ALA A 145 14.63 1.45 -0.83
CA ALA A 145 13.93 0.30 -1.40
C ALA A 145 14.81 -0.96 -1.33
N LYS A 146 16.08 -0.86 -1.74
CA LYS A 146 17.05 -1.96 -1.65
C LYS A 146 17.27 -2.42 -0.21
N ALA A 147 17.42 -1.49 0.74
CA ALA A 147 17.59 -1.80 2.17
C ALA A 147 16.39 -2.52 2.77
N LEU A 148 15.18 -2.23 2.29
CA LEU A 148 13.94 -2.89 2.68
C LEU A 148 13.71 -4.25 2.01
N GLY A 149 14.57 -4.65 1.06
CA GLY A 149 14.41 -5.89 0.30
C GLY A 149 13.38 -5.78 -0.84
N MET A 150 13.01 -4.59 -1.28
CA MET A 150 12.06 -4.32 -2.38
C MET A 150 12.77 -4.51 -3.74
N ARG A 151 13.03 -5.77 -4.09
CA ARG A 151 13.90 -6.13 -5.23
C ARG A 151 13.29 -5.86 -6.61
N ASN A 152 11.97 -5.75 -6.67
CA ASN A 152 11.20 -5.51 -7.91
C ASN A 152 10.63 -4.09 -7.99
N SER A 153 11.20 -3.16 -7.20
CA SER A 153 10.76 -1.77 -7.15
C SER A 153 11.81 -0.84 -7.72
N HIS A 154 11.35 0.21 -8.38
CA HIS A 154 12.19 1.28 -8.91
C HIS A 154 11.46 2.61 -8.85
N PHE A 155 12.17 3.67 -8.46
CA PHE A 155 11.63 5.03 -8.36
C PHE A 155 12.49 5.97 -9.19
N VAL A 156 11.86 6.81 -9.99
CA VAL A 156 12.53 7.82 -10.84
C VAL A 156 12.22 9.25 -10.41
N GLU A 157 11.14 9.43 -9.60
CA GLU A 157 10.74 10.75 -9.13
C GLU A 157 9.88 10.64 -7.84
N PRO A 158 9.68 11.75 -7.06
CA PRO A 158 9.10 11.68 -5.72
C PRO A 158 7.57 11.64 -5.66
N THR A 159 6.85 11.87 -6.77
CA THR A 159 5.40 12.10 -6.74
C THR A 159 4.56 10.88 -7.09
N GLY A 160 5.08 10.00 -7.94
CA GLY A 160 4.37 8.87 -8.55
C GLY A 160 3.56 9.25 -9.79
N LEU A 161 3.89 10.36 -10.43
CA LEU A 161 3.31 10.74 -11.72
C LEU A 161 3.91 9.94 -12.87
N SER A 162 5.20 9.60 -12.76
CA SER A 162 5.87 8.75 -13.74
C SER A 162 5.36 7.31 -13.64
N GLU A 163 5.05 6.71 -14.79
CA GLU A 163 4.73 5.29 -14.90
C GLU A 163 5.94 4.37 -14.65
N LEU A 164 7.15 4.95 -14.68
CA LEU A 164 8.39 4.26 -14.36
C LEU A 164 8.62 4.09 -12.85
N ASN A 165 7.82 4.73 -11.99
CA ASN A 165 7.74 4.40 -10.57
C ASN A 165 6.95 3.11 -10.40
N VAL A 166 7.65 2.00 -10.28
CA VAL A 166 7.06 0.65 -10.29
C VAL A 166 7.42 -0.14 -9.05
N ALA A 167 6.50 -1.01 -8.63
CA ALA A 167 6.71 -1.99 -7.57
C ALA A 167 5.76 -3.18 -7.71
N THR A 168 6.01 -4.23 -6.94
CA THR A 168 5.06 -5.33 -6.74
C THR A 168 4.23 -5.11 -5.47
N ALA A 169 3.09 -5.76 -5.35
CA ALA A 169 2.33 -5.72 -4.09
C ALA A 169 3.14 -6.29 -2.92
N ARG A 170 4.00 -7.27 -3.17
CA ARG A 170 4.91 -7.85 -2.18
C ARG A 170 5.91 -6.82 -1.66
N ASP A 171 6.57 -6.11 -2.55
CA ASP A 171 7.51 -5.04 -2.18
C ASP A 171 6.81 -3.89 -1.43
N LEU A 172 5.60 -3.51 -1.88
CA LEU A 172 4.83 -2.48 -1.20
C LEU A 172 4.38 -2.89 0.20
N ALA A 173 4.14 -4.18 0.46
CA ALA A 173 3.87 -4.65 1.82
C ALA A 173 5.10 -4.49 2.74
N LEU A 174 6.32 -4.69 2.23
CA LEU A 174 7.57 -4.37 2.95
C LEU A 174 7.67 -2.87 3.24
N MET A 175 7.34 -2.04 2.25
CA MET A 175 7.30 -0.58 2.41
C MET A 175 6.28 -0.14 3.47
N VAL A 176 5.07 -0.70 3.45
CA VAL A 176 4.03 -0.42 4.45
C VAL A 176 4.49 -0.82 5.85
N LYS A 177 5.09 -2.01 6.00
CA LYS A 177 5.64 -2.49 7.27
C LYS A 177 6.71 -1.52 7.82
N ALA A 178 7.62 -1.06 6.97
CA ALA A 178 8.66 -0.09 7.36
C ALA A 178 8.07 1.29 7.67
N ALA A 179 7.20 1.82 6.82
CA ALA A 179 6.56 3.11 7.00
C ALA A 179 5.70 3.16 8.28
N ASN A 180 5.15 2.01 8.69
CA ASN A 180 4.38 1.87 9.93
C ASN A 180 5.23 1.99 11.22
N GLN A 181 6.53 2.28 11.12
CA GLN A 181 7.38 2.60 12.27
C GLN A 181 7.55 4.10 12.49
N TYR A 182 7.02 4.95 11.60
CA TYR A 182 7.16 6.40 11.65
C TYR A 182 5.89 7.04 12.20
N ALA A 183 5.95 7.60 13.41
CA ALA A 183 4.80 8.24 14.05
C ALA A 183 4.18 9.37 13.20
N LEU A 184 5.02 10.18 12.52
CA LEU A 184 4.52 11.25 11.64
C LEU A 184 3.84 10.71 10.38
N ILE A 185 4.26 9.56 9.85
CA ILE A 185 3.56 8.92 8.74
C ILE A 185 2.18 8.44 9.19
N HIS A 186 2.07 7.85 10.40
CA HIS A 186 0.77 7.50 10.97
C HIS A 186 -0.15 8.73 11.01
N GLN A 187 0.26 9.76 11.73
CA GLN A 187 -0.53 10.98 11.90
C GLN A 187 -0.94 11.57 10.55
N PHE A 188 0.03 11.92 9.71
CA PHE A 188 -0.22 12.68 8.49
C PHE A 188 -0.98 11.88 7.41
N SER A 189 -0.83 10.57 7.36
CA SER A 189 -1.55 9.75 6.37
C SER A 189 -2.98 9.41 6.80
N THR A 190 -3.33 9.61 8.08
CA THR A 190 -4.67 9.28 8.63
C THR A 190 -5.48 10.50 9.05
N ASP A 191 -4.87 11.69 9.13
CA ASP A 191 -5.64 12.92 9.33
C ASP A 191 -6.72 13.06 8.26
N SER A 192 -7.95 13.38 8.68
CA SER A 192 -9.11 13.46 7.78
C SER A 192 -9.07 14.69 6.88
N GLU A 193 -8.65 15.81 7.43
CA GLU A 193 -8.56 17.11 6.75
C GLU A 193 -7.56 18.02 7.47
N ALA A 194 -7.05 19.03 6.77
CA ALA A 194 -6.19 20.06 7.32
C ALA A 194 -6.38 21.38 6.57
N THR A 195 -6.13 22.48 7.27
CA THR A 195 -6.06 23.82 6.68
C THR A 195 -4.64 24.32 6.80
N VAL A 196 -4.04 24.75 5.69
CA VAL A 196 -2.66 25.22 5.63
C VAL A 196 -2.63 26.69 5.19
N ALA A 197 -1.91 27.50 5.93
CA ALA A 197 -1.65 28.91 5.63
C ALA A 197 -0.31 29.04 4.88
N PHE A 198 -0.37 29.49 3.66
CA PHE A 198 0.78 29.74 2.79
C PHE A 198 1.27 31.19 2.95
N ARG A 199 2.57 31.38 2.74
CA ARG A 199 3.23 32.69 2.70
C ARG A 199 3.69 32.99 1.28
N LYS A 200 3.86 34.26 0.92
CA LYS A 200 4.43 34.74 -0.36
C LYS A 200 3.78 34.15 -1.64
N PRO A 201 2.52 34.49 -1.95
CA PRO A 201 1.63 35.40 -1.24
C PRO A 201 0.92 34.70 -0.08
N ASN A 202 0.33 35.49 0.83
CA ASN A 202 -0.48 34.95 1.92
C ASN A 202 -1.83 34.46 1.38
N TYR A 203 -2.16 33.20 1.63
CA TYR A 203 -3.47 32.58 1.35
C TYR A 203 -3.62 31.31 2.17
N THR A 204 -4.84 30.81 2.28
CA THR A 204 -5.17 29.61 3.04
C THR A 204 -5.92 28.62 2.17
N LEU A 205 -5.60 27.34 2.28
CA LEU A 205 -6.29 26.23 1.58
C LEU A 205 -6.66 25.13 2.56
N GLY A 206 -7.90 24.64 2.42
CA GLY A 206 -8.35 23.39 3.04
C GLY A 206 -8.02 22.19 2.15
N PHE A 207 -7.59 21.09 2.77
CA PHE A 207 -7.26 19.81 2.16
C PHE A 207 -8.00 18.69 2.86
N ARG A 208 -8.30 17.60 2.14
CA ARG A 208 -8.93 16.39 2.67
C ARG A 208 -8.14 15.16 2.31
N ASN A 209 -8.21 14.15 3.20
CA ASN A 209 -7.60 12.86 2.95
C ASN A 209 -8.20 12.19 1.71
N THR A 210 -7.34 11.67 0.86
CA THR A 210 -7.73 10.98 -0.38
C THR A 210 -8.36 9.61 -0.12
N ASN A 211 -8.08 8.97 1.03
CA ASN A 211 -8.74 7.74 1.46
C ASN A 211 -9.94 8.06 2.36
N ALA A 212 -11.16 7.90 1.83
CA ALA A 212 -12.37 8.14 2.60
C ALA A 212 -12.58 7.15 3.77
N LEU A 213 -11.88 6.00 3.77
CA LEU A 213 -11.99 5.00 4.83
C LEU A 213 -11.44 5.52 6.17
N VAL A 214 -10.51 6.49 6.18
CA VAL A 214 -9.98 7.10 7.42
C VAL A 214 -11.07 7.81 8.24
N ARG A 215 -12.20 8.14 7.62
CA ARG A 215 -13.35 8.77 8.28
C ARG A 215 -14.46 7.80 8.67
N LYS A 216 -14.23 6.49 8.46
CA LYS A 216 -15.22 5.45 8.78
C LYS A 216 -14.94 4.87 10.15
N ALA A 217 -15.93 4.89 11.04
CA ALA A 217 -15.82 4.41 12.42
C ALA A 217 -15.50 2.90 12.52
N ASP A 218 -15.84 2.13 11.49
CA ASP A 218 -15.60 0.69 11.41
C ASP A 218 -14.19 0.33 10.87
N TRP A 219 -13.33 1.33 10.62
CA TRP A 219 -11.96 1.16 10.19
C TRP A 219 -10.96 1.68 11.22
N ASN A 220 -9.99 0.84 11.59
CA ASN A 220 -8.84 1.23 12.42
C ASN A 220 -7.58 1.28 11.55
N ILE A 221 -7.34 2.43 10.93
CA ILE A 221 -6.25 2.65 9.97
C ILE A 221 -5.11 3.40 10.65
N ASN A 222 -3.92 2.80 10.69
CA ASN A 222 -2.72 3.43 11.24
C ASN A 222 -1.89 4.17 10.18
N LEU A 223 -2.00 3.74 8.91
CA LEU A 223 -1.29 4.33 7.78
C LEU A 223 -2.12 4.12 6.52
N SER A 224 -2.14 5.11 5.63
CA SER A 224 -2.87 5.03 4.37
C SER A 224 -2.19 5.83 3.26
N LYS A 225 -2.17 5.28 2.05
CA LYS A 225 -1.87 6.06 0.85
C LYS A 225 -2.63 5.53 -0.35
N THR A 226 -3.34 6.43 -1.04
CA THR A 226 -3.98 6.16 -2.33
C THR A 226 -3.09 6.59 -3.48
N GLY A 227 -3.31 6.00 -4.65
CA GLY A 227 -2.67 6.41 -5.91
C GLY A 227 -3.64 6.31 -7.09
N PHE A 228 -3.43 7.14 -8.09
CA PHE A 228 -4.09 7.04 -9.37
C PHE A 228 -3.29 7.74 -10.47
N THR A 229 -3.03 7.02 -11.54
CA THR A 229 -2.74 7.51 -12.89
C THR A 229 -3.45 6.60 -13.88
N ASN A 230 -3.54 7.00 -15.16
CA ASN A 230 -4.16 6.13 -16.16
C ASN A 230 -3.37 4.81 -16.35
N ALA A 231 -2.04 4.86 -16.24
CA ALA A 231 -1.18 3.67 -16.33
C ALA A 231 -1.32 2.75 -15.11
N ALA A 232 -1.34 3.33 -13.89
CA ALA A 232 -1.39 2.56 -12.65
C ALA A 232 -2.79 2.03 -12.30
N GLY A 233 -3.88 2.66 -12.80
CA GLY A 233 -5.20 2.46 -12.24
C GLY A 233 -5.29 2.99 -10.79
N ARG A 234 -6.31 2.57 -10.05
CA ARG A 234 -6.47 2.94 -8.63
C ARG A 234 -5.64 2.02 -7.75
N CYS A 235 -4.85 2.63 -6.88
CA CYS A 235 -4.00 1.95 -5.92
C CYS A 235 -4.35 2.37 -4.49
N LEU A 236 -4.21 1.44 -3.53
CA LEU A 236 -4.37 1.72 -2.11
C LEU A 236 -3.43 0.82 -1.32
N VAL A 237 -2.67 1.41 -0.41
CA VAL A 237 -1.93 0.70 0.61
C VAL A 237 -2.33 1.19 2.00
N MET A 238 -2.39 0.28 2.98
CA MET A 238 -2.74 0.61 4.37
C MET A 238 -1.99 -0.29 5.34
N ALA A 239 -1.67 0.25 6.53
CA ALA A 239 -1.53 -0.53 7.74
C ALA A 239 -2.82 -0.35 8.55
N THR A 240 -3.50 -1.44 8.88
CA THR A 240 -4.80 -1.40 9.55
C THR A 240 -5.02 -2.67 10.39
N THR A 241 -6.11 -2.71 11.15
CA THR A 241 -6.52 -3.92 11.87
C THR A 241 -7.76 -4.52 11.21
N ILE A 242 -7.70 -5.81 10.84
CA ILE A 242 -8.82 -6.59 10.29
C ILE A 242 -8.94 -7.89 11.08
N ALA A 243 -10.13 -8.23 11.56
CA ALA A 243 -10.38 -9.43 12.38
C ALA A 243 -9.38 -9.55 13.55
N ASN A 244 -9.11 -8.45 14.26
CA ASN A 244 -8.16 -8.31 15.35
C ASN A 244 -6.69 -8.60 14.97
N ARG A 245 -6.35 -8.62 13.69
CA ARG A 245 -4.98 -8.78 13.18
C ARG A 245 -4.46 -7.47 12.61
N PRO A 246 -3.28 -6.99 13.01
CA PRO A 246 -2.61 -5.89 12.32
C PRO A 246 -2.10 -6.39 10.97
N VAL A 247 -2.52 -5.73 9.90
CA VAL A 247 -2.23 -6.18 8.53
C VAL A 247 -1.64 -5.06 7.68
N ALA A 248 -0.75 -5.43 6.76
CA ALA A 248 -0.43 -4.62 5.59
C ALA A 248 -1.38 -5.03 4.45
N PHE A 249 -2.14 -4.07 3.97
CA PHE A 249 -3.08 -4.21 2.86
C PHE A 249 -2.55 -3.48 1.63
N VAL A 250 -2.50 -4.15 0.49
CA VAL A 250 -2.05 -3.59 -0.78
C VAL A 250 -3.00 -4.01 -1.89
N VAL A 251 -3.49 -3.05 -2.67
CA VAL A 251 -4.18 -3.29 -3.95
C VAL A 251 -3.67 -2.31 -5.02
N LEU A 252 -3.43 -2.83 -6.23
CA LEU A 252 -2.93 -2.11 -7.39
C LEU A 252 -3.80 -2.37 -8.61
N GLY A 253 -3.96 -1.36 -9.46
CA GLY A 253 -4.61 -1.52 -10.76
C GLY A 253 -6.12 -1.77 -10.69
N ALA A 254 -6.85 -1.14 -9.77
CA ALA A 254 -8.30 -1.27 -9.71
C ALA A 254 -8.99 -0.22 -10.61
N PHE A 255 -10.10 -0.63 -11.24
CA PHE A 255 -10.93 0.23 -12.07
C PHE A 255 -11.96 1.02 -11.27
N GLY A 256 -12.18 2.28 -11.66
CA GLY A 256 -13.25 3.12 -11.12
C GLY A 256 -12.87 3.88 -9.85
N LYS A 257 -13.64 4.94 -9.58
CA LYS A 257 -13.28 5.97 -8.58
C LYS A 257 -13.09 5.44 -7.15
N TYR A 258 -13.86 4.43 -6.75
CA TYR A 258 -13.91 3.93 -5.36
C TYR A 258 -13.57 2.44 -5.24
N THR A 259 -13.18 1.77 -6.32
CA THR A 259 -13.07 0.32 -6.38
C THR A 259 -11.96 -0.23 -5.48
N HIS A 260 -10.83 0.50 -5.35
CA HIS A 260 -9.75 0.16 -4.43
C HIS A 260 -10.20 0.16 -2.95
N MET A 261 -11.10 1.09 -2.56
CA MET A 261 -11.71 1.09 -1.23
C MET A 261 -12.80 0.02 -1.09
N ALA A 262 -13.52 -0.28 -2.18
CA ALA A 262 -14.47 -1.38 -2.19
C ALA A 262 -13.75 -2.74 -2.02
N ASP A 263 -12.57 -2.92 -2.62
CA ASP A 263 -11.75 -4.12 -2.42
C ASP A 263 -11.27 -4.25 -0.97
N ALA A 264 -10.93 -3.12 -0.31
CA ALA A 264 -10.62 -3.14 1.11
C ALA A 264 -11.82 -3.64 1.95
N ASN A 265 -13.02 -3.12 1.68
CA ASN A 265 -14.24 -3.57 2.36
C ASN A 265 -14.56 -5.05 2.05
N ARG A 266 -14.31 -5.54 0.82
CA ARG A 266 -14.47 -6.95 0.46
C ARG A 266 -13.56 -7.85 1.27
N LEU A 267 -12.26 -7.53 1.35
CA LEU A 267 -11.30 -8.31 2.12
C LEU A 267 -11.60 -8.24 3.63
N LYS A 268 -11.94 -7.07 4.16
CA LYS A 268 -12.33 -6.92 5.56
C LYS A 268 -13.50 -7.84 5.89
N ARG A 269 -14.61 -7.75 5.13
CA ARG A 269 -15.79 -8.59 5.34
C ARG A 269 -15.49 -10.08 5.20
N TRP A 270 -14.70 -10.46 4.19
CA TRP A 270 -14.32 -11.85 3.98
C TRP A 270 -13.49 -12.40 5.14
N MET A 271 -12.51 -11.64 5.62
CA MET A 271 -11.70 -12.01 6.79
C MET A 271 -12.51 -12.12 8.07
N GLU A 272 -13.50 -11.24 8.28
CA GLU A 272 -14.32 -11.20 9.50
C GLU A 272 -15.45 -12.22 9.51
N THR A 273 -15.98 -12.59 8.34
CA THR A 273 -17.24 -13.37 8.24
C THR A 273 -17.16 -14.60 7.34
N GLY A 274 -16.09 -14.77 6.57
CA GLY A 274 -15.99 -15.79 5.52
C GLY A 274 -16.89 -15.54 4.30
N LYS A 275 -17.69 -14.45 4.29
CA LYS A 275 -18.66 -14.17 3.21
C LYS A 275 -17.99 -13.44 2.05
N VAL A 276 -18.12 -14.01 0.85
CA VAL A 276 -17.68 -13.39 -0.41
C VAL A 276 -18.65 -12.30 -0.84
N THR A 277 -18.10 -11.19 -1.33
CA THR A 277 -18.86 -10.08 -1.92
C THR A 277 -18.50 -9.96 -3.40
N PRO A 278 -19.47 -9.96 -4.32
CA PRO A 278 -19.20 -9.96 -5.75
C PRO A 278 -18.52 -8.66 -6.21
N VAL A 279 -17.73 -8.78 -7.26
CA VAL A 279 -17.10 -7.65 -7.97
C VAL A 279 -18.00 -7.27 -9.15
N PRO A 280 -18.25 -5.98 -9.43
CA PRO A 280 -19.01 -5.57 -10.60
C PRO A 280 -18.39 -6.06 -11.91
N ALA A 281 -19.21 -6.51 -12.86
CA ALA A 281 -18.75 -7.07 -14.13
C ALA A 281 -17.80 -6.11 -14.91
N ALA A 282 -18.11 -4.80 -14.94
CA ALA A 282 -17.25 -3.81 -15.58
C ALA A 282 -15.85 -3.73 -14.96
N ALA A 283 -15.73 -3.92 -13.63
CA ALA A 283 -14.44 -3.93 -12.96
C ALA A 283 -13.65 -5.20 -13.26
N LEU A 284 -14.33 -6.34 -13.42
CA LEU A 284 -13.69 -7.60 -13.84
C LEU A 284 -13.21 -7.54 -15.29
N SER A 285 -14.01 -6.99 -16.19
CA SER A 285 -13.60 -6.80 -17.60
C SER A 285 -12.37 -5.90 -17.73
N TYR A 286 -12.33 -4.79 -17.00
CA TYR A 286 -11.15 -3.91 -16.94
C TYR A 286 -9.92 -4.66 -16.41
N LYS A 287 -10.09 -5.39 -15.30
CA LYS A 287 -9.00 -6.19 -14.71
C LYS A 287 -8.42 -7.16 -15.73
N GLN A 288 -9.28 -7.90 -16.45
CA GLN A 288 -8.84 -8.87 -17.48
C GLN A 288 -8.07 -8.18 -18.60
N GLN A 289 -8.58 -7.05 -19.12
CA GLN A 289 -7.92 -6.27 -20.14
C GLN A 289 -6.54 -5.79 -19.67
N LYS A 290 -6.46 -5.19 -18.48
CA LYS A 290 -5.20 -4.68 -17.93
C LYS A 290 -4.18 -5.77 -17.63
N LEU A 291 -4.61 -6.91 -17.13
CA LEU A 291 -3.70 -8.04 -16.92
C LEU A 291 -3.09 -8.53 -18.24
N ALA A 292 -3.86 -8.56 -19.32
CA ALA A 292 -3.34 -8.89 -20.64
C ALA A 292 -2.31 -7.85 -21.14
N GLU A 293 -2.61 -6.55 -21.00
CA GLU A 293 -1.70 -5.46 -21.37
C GLU A 293 -0.37 -5.54 -20.59
N TRP A 294 -0.44 -5.71 -19.25
CA TRP A 294 0.75 -5.79 -18.39
C TRP A 294 1.58 -7.06 -18.63
N SER A 295 0.94 -8.18 -18.96
CA SER A 295 1.66 -9.41 -19.32
C SER A 295 2.47 -9.26 -20.60
N LEU A 296 1.94 -8.52 -21.60
CA LEU A 296 2.66 -8.22 -22.84
C LEU A 296 3.85 -7.30 -22.60
N GLN A 297 3.70 -6.30 -21.73
CA GLN A 297 4.80 -5.38 -21.37
C GLN A 297 5.93 -6.08 -20.57
N ALA A 298 5.60 -7.04 -19.75
CA ALA A 298 6.59 -7.81 -18.98
C ALA A 298 7.40 -8.81 -19.82
N ALA A 299 6.92 -9.16 -21.03
CA ALA A 299 7.58 -10.07 -21.95
C ALA A 299 8.54 -9.36 -22.94
N GLN A 300 8.56 -8.04 -22.97
CA GLN A 300 9.48 -7.18 -23.74
C GLN A 300 10.68 -6.75 -22.90
#